data_b696a66e14b0b676b9ad67e8eeb9f210
#
_entry.id   b696a66e14b0b676b9ad67e8eeb9f210
#
_cell.length_a   1.000
_cell.length_b   1.000
_cell.length_c   1.000
_cell.angle_alpha   90.00
_cell.angle_beta   90.00
_cell.angle_gamma   90.00
#
_symmetry.space_group_name_H-M   'P 1'
#
loop_
_entity.id
_entity.type
_entity.pdbx_description
1 polymer ?
#
loop_
_entity_poly.entity_id
_entity_poly.type
_entity_poly.pdbx_seq_one_letter_code
_entity_poly.pdbx_strand_id
1 'polypeptide(L)'
;MEKKQRTIHSAISYTGTGLHTGSISTITFRPAPENHGIVFIRTDTNPSPEIPALVDYVSDDNGIDSLRGTNLQKDGTIIYTVEHVLAAIAGLEIDNMRIELNAPEPPVGDGSAMPFVNVLMEAGIVEQNETKNYLVIQDSIYFHDEKRGIDLVALPLDDFRITAMIDYKNPALGSQHSGLFSLEKEFIAEFAPARTFCFLHEVEMLIDQNLIKGGTLNNAVVICDKTLEEIDEKKIRDSLKINGDVFVGENGLLNNTNLRFKNEPARHKVLDMLGDLFLIGAPIKGQILAGRPGHKSNIEFARRMRNFYQKQQLTRKYQNVARRGTVFDFEAIQRILPHRYPFLLVDRIIEFEAGKRITGLKNVTGNEEFFNGHFPGNPIMPGVLILEGMAQTGGIMLLNSEENPEDKILYFSGLDNVRFRRTVLPGSQLIYELELIKKRSTSVKMQGRAFVDGE
;
A
#
# COMPACT_ATOMS: atom_id res chain seq x y z
N MET A 1 -5.13 -24.92 5.36
CA MET A 1 -6.15 -24.38 4.43
C MET A 1 -5.76 -22.92 4.14
N GLU A 2 -5.91 -22.48 2.90
CA GLU A 2 -5.71 -21.07 2.54
C GLU A 2 -6.83 -20.24 3.17
N LYS A 3 -6.48 -19.17 3.87
CA LYS A 3 -7.48 -18.27 4.47
C LYS A 3 -8.26 -17.55 3.35
N LYS A 4 -9.57 -17.41 3.55
CA LYS A 4 -10.47 -16.69 2.62
C LYS A 4 -10.48 -15.20 2.90
N GLN A 5 -10.84 -14.41 1.87
CA GLN A 5 -11.08 -12.99 2.02
C GLN A 5 -12.29 -12.75 2.92
N ARG A 6 -12.33 -11.57 3.55
CA ARG A 6 -13.39 -11.17 4.48
C ARG A 6 -13.94 -9.78 4.14
N THR A 7 -15.22 -9.61 4.40
CA THR A 7 -15.92 -8.32 4.41
C THR A 7 -16.84 -8.25 5.63
N ILE A 8 -17.57 -7.16 5.80
CA ILE A 8 -18.62 -7.05 6.84
C ILE A 8 -19.98 -7.54 6.32
N HIS A 9 -20.84 -8.00 7.21
CA HIS A 9 -22.17 -8.51 6.84
C HIS A 9 -23.14 -7.38 6.47
N SER A 10 -23.17 -6.29 7.25
CA SER A 10 -24.09 -5.18 7.07
C SER A 10 -23.39 -3.84 7.18
N ALA A 11 -23.99 -2.80 6.57
CA ALA A 11 -23.49 -1.44 6.71
C ALA A 11 -23.69 -0.94 8.14
N ILE A 12 -22.69 -0.19 8.64
CA ILE A 12 -22.72 0.39 9.99
C ILE A 12 -22.01 1.74 9.99
N SER A 13 -22.41 2.65 10.88
CA SER A 13 -21.84 3.98 10.98
C SER A 13 -21.34 4.30 12.38
N TYR A 14 -20.31 5.12 12.47
CA TYR A 14 -19.80 5.69 13.72
C TYR A 14 -19.64 7.20 13.57
N THR A 15 -20.13 7.96 14.54
CA THR A 15 -20.08 9.43 14.54
C THR A 15 -19.29 9.92 15.74
N GLY A 16 -18.43 10.90 15.51
CA GLY A 16 -17.61 11.54 16.54
C GLY A 16 -16.93 12.79 16.03
N THR A 17 -15.94 13.28 16.75
CA THR A 17 -15.17 14.48 16.39
C THR A 17 -13.83 14.07 15.80
N GLY A 18 -13.39 14.73 14.72
CA GLY A 18 -12.04 14.56 14.16
C GLY A 18 -10.97 15.16 15.09
N LEU A 19 -9.79 14.53 15.19
CA LEU A 19 -8.71 14.94 16.10
C LEU A 19 -8.19 16.33 15.77
N HIS A 20 -7.77 16.54 14.53
CA HIS A 20 -7.11 17.78 14.10
C HIS A 20 -8.11 18.85 13.67
N THR A 21 -9.13 18.47 12.93
CA THR A 21 -10.13 19.40 12.39
C THR A 21 -11.14 19.87 13.44
N GLY A 22 -11.42 19.05 14.46
CA GLY A 22 -12.48 19.28 15.43
C GLY A 22 -13.91 19.20 14.84
N SER A 23 -14.03 18.83 13.57
CA SER A 23 -15.33 18.71 12.89
C SER A 23 -16.06 17.44 13.32
N ILE A 24 -17.38 17.49 13.36
CA ILE A 24 -18.19 16.28 13.52
C ILE A 24 -18.08 15.47 12.23
N SER A 25 -17.68 14.23 12.37
CA SER A 25 -17.47 13.29 11.29
C SER A 25 -18.28 12.03 11.50
N THR A 26 -18.91 11.55 10.44
CA THR A 26 -19.55 10.23 10.38
C THR A 26 -18.80 9.38 9.37
N ILE A 27 -18.26 8.27 9.85
CA ILE A 27 -17.67 7.20 9.02
C ILE A 27 -18.69 6.08 8.87
N THR A 28 -18.97 5.65 7.64
CA THR A 28 -19.87 4.55 7.33
C THR A 28 -19.11 3.45 6.62
N PHE A 29 -19.10 2.27 7.21
CA PHE A 29 -18.51 1.06 6.64
C PHE A 29 -19.58 0.28 5.88
N ARG A 30 -19.27 -0.13 4.64
CA ARG A 30 -20.18 -0.92 3.79
C ARG A 30 -19.47 -2.18 3.29
N PRO A 31 -20.18 -3.31 3.19
CA PRO A 31 -19.60 -4.51 2.58
C PRO A 31 -19.20 -4.22 1.12
N ALA A 32 -18.16 -4.91 0.67
CA ALA A 32 -17.69 -4.82 -0.71
C ALA A 32 -17.43 -6.22 -1.29
N PRO A 33 -17.51 -6.40 -2.62
CA PRO A 33 -17.26 -7.69 -3.27
C PRO A 33 -15.82 -8.16 -3.12
N GLU A 34 -15.58 -9.39 -3.48
CA GLU A 34 -14.26 -10.02 -3.52
C GLU A 34 -13.28 -9.21 -4.40
N ASN A 35 -12.03 -9.13 -3.97
CA ASN A 35 -10.96 -8.40 -4.65
C ASN A 35 -11.21 -6.88 -4.84
N HIS A 36 -12.17 -6.31 -4.10
CA HIS A 36 -12.42 -4.87 -4.11
C HIS A 36 -11.33 -4.08 -3.39
N GLY A 37 -10.75 -4.66 -2.32
CA GLY A 37 -9.87 -3.95 -1.41
C GLY A 37 -10.62 -2.98 -0.52
N ILE A 38 -9.87 -2.09 0.14
CA ILE A 38 -10.43 -1.03 0.98
C ILE A 38 -10.41 0.27 0.19
N VAL A 39 -11.57 0.93 0.08
CA VAL A 39 -11.74 2.17 -0.69
C VAL A 39 -12.46 3.20 0.15
N PHE A 40 -11.85 4.38 0.28
CA PHE A 40 -12.44 5.54 0.94
C PHE A 40 -13.16 6.45 -0.06
N ILE A 41 -14.24 7.10 0.41
CA ILE A 41 -15.03 8.02 -0.39
C ILE A 41 -15.46 9.19 0.51
N ARG A 42 -15.17 10.42 0.05
CA ARG A 42 -15.65 11.66 0.67
C ARG A 42 -17.01 12.02 0.12
N THR A 43 -18.06 11.88 0.94
CA THR A 43 -19.46 12.13 0.51
C THR A 43 -19.86 13.59 0.56
N ASP A 44 -19.06 14.44 1.18
CA ASP A 44 -19.23 15.89 1.30
C ASP A 44 -18.52 16.70 0.19
N THR A 45 -17.83 16.02 -0.73
CA THR A 45 -17.14 16.64 -1.87
C THR A 45 -17.84 16.33 -3.20
N ASN A 46 -17.70 17.22 -4.19
CA ASN A 46 -18.17 16.98 -5.54
C ASN A 46 -17.10 17.43 -6.56
N PRO A 47 -16.48 16.53 -7.34
CA PRO A 47 -16.73 15.08 -7.34
C PRO A 47 -16.30 14.38 -6.04
N SER A 48 -16.85 13.19 -5.81
CA SER A 48 -16.49 12.28 -4.69
C SER A 48 -15.58 11.17 -5.22
N PRO A 49 -14.26 11.37 -5.30
CA PRO A 49 -13.37 10.36 -5.84
C PRO A 49 -13.28 9.13 -4.93
N GLU A 50 -13.18 7.97 -5.54
CA GLU A 50 -12.80 6.74 -4.86
C GLU A 50 -11.29 6.73 -4.62
N ILE A 51 -10.88 6.67 -3.35
CA ILE A 51 -9.48 6.69 -2.92
C ILE A 51 -9.13 5.31 -2.35
N PRO A 52 -8.44 4.45 -3.11
CA PRO A 52 -7.99 3.17 -2.57
C PRO A 52 -7.03 3.35 -1.40
N ALA A 53 -7.18 2.53 -0.36
CA ALA A 53 -6.25 2.48 0.77
C ALA A 53 -4.95 1.77 0.36
N LEU A 54 -4.17 2.44 -0.47
CA LEU A 54 -2.91 1.97 -1.00
C LEU A 54 -1.84 3.05 -0.82
N VAL A 55 -0.61 2.63 -0.61
CA VAL A 55 0.52 3.54 -0.40
C VAL A 55 0.76 4.49 -1.58
N ASP A 56 0.27 4.12 -2.77
CA ASP A 56 0.32 4.96 -3.99
C ASP A 56 -0.54 6.23 -3.88
N TYR A 57 -1.51 6.26 -2.96
CA TYR A 57 -2.41 7.39 -2.69
C TYR A 57 -2.08 8.13 -1.40
N VAL A 58 -0.99 7.77 -0.72
CA VAL A 58 -0.54 8.54 0.45
C VAL A 58 -0.05 9.91 -0.01
N SER A 59 -0.55 10.95 0.64
CA SER A 59 -0.14 12.33 0.37
C SER A 59 1.34 12.52 0.70
N ASP A 60 2.12 12.98 -0.29
CA ASP A 60 3.53 13.35 -0.12
C ASP A 60 3.69 14.81 0.33
N ASP A 61 2.58 15.48 0.67
CA ASP A 61 2.62 16.87 1.12
C ASP A 61 3.44 16.95 2.40
N ASN A 62 4.59 17.62 2.32
CA ASN A 62 5.53 17.81 3.44
C ASN A 62 5.03 18.84 4.47
N GLY A 63 3.73 19.12 4.47
CA GLY A 63 3.08 19.92 5.50
C GLY A 63 3.19 19.25 6.87
N ILE A 64 2.96 20.04 7.90
CA ILE A 64 3.05 19.61 9.31
C ILE A 64 2.08 18.47 9.61
N ASP A 65 0.93 18.42 8.91
CA ASP A 65 -0.09 17.37 9.02
C ASP A 65 0.41 16.00 8.58
N SER A 66 1.38 15.93 7.65
CA SER A 66 1.96 14.67 7.17
C SER A 66 2.95 14.02 8.15
N LEU A 67 3.37 14.76 9.17
CA LEU A 67 4.32 14.27 10.19
C LEU A 67 3.63 13.53 11.33
N ARG A 68 2.31 13.71 11.49
CA ARG A 68 1.55 13.28 12.68
C ARG A 68 0.52 12.19 12.42
N GLY A 69 0.27 11.85 11.18
CA GLY A 69 -0.68 10.83 10.77
C GLY A 69 -0.50 10.44 9.31
N THR A 70 -1.23 9.45 8.88
CA THR A 70 -1.22 8.97 7.50
C THR A 70 -2.43 9.50 6.75
N ASN A 71 -2.17 10.24 5.66
CA ASN A 71 -3.19 10.91 4.86
C ASN A 71 -3.28 10.29 3.47
N LEU A 72 -4.48 10.10 2.97
CA LEU A 72 -4.74 9.64 1.60
C LEU A 72 -5.21 10.79 0.73
N GLN A 73 -4.76 10.84 -0.52
CA GLN A 73 -5.12 11.90 -1.46
C GLN A 73 -5.34 11.35 -2.88
N LYS A 74 -6.40 11.85 -3.52
CA LYS A 74 -6.65 11.65 -4.95
C LYS A 74 -7.48 12.79 -5.51
N ASP A 75 -7.12 13.29 -6.70
CA ASP A 75 -7.86 14.31 -7.46
C ASP A 75 -8.21 15.57 -6.60
N GLY A 76 -7.25 16.00 -5.76
CA GLY A 76 -7.41 17.16 -4.88
C GLY A 76 -8.21 16.90 -3.59
N THR A 77 -8.80 15.73 -3.42
CA THR A 77 -9.51 15.33 -2.21
C THR A 77 -8.56 14.63 -1.24
N ILE A 78 -8.53 15.06 0.03
CA ILE A 78 -7.67 14.51 1.08
C ILE A 78 -8.54 13.91 2.19
N ILE A 79 -8.07 12.80 2.75
CA ILE A 79 -8.58 12.18 3.98
C ILE A 79 -7.41 12.09 4.95
N TYR A 80 -7.57 12.71 6.13
CA TYR A 80 -6.54 12.76 7.17
C TYR A 80 -6.65 11.58 8.14
N THR A 81 -5.53 11.20 8.76
CA THR A 81 -5.48 10.34 9.96
C THR A 81 -6.22 9.00 9.80
N VAL A 82 -5.88 8.25 8.74
CA VAL A 82 -6.56 6.98 8.41
C VAL A 82 -5.99 5.76 9.14
N GLU A 83 -4.83 5.87 9.79
CA GLU A 83 -4.06 4.76 10.36
C GLU A 83 -4.82 3.95 11.40
N HIS A 84 -5.60 4.56 12.28
CA HIS A 84 -6.36 3.82 13.31
C HIS A 84 -7.52 3.02 12.70
N VAL A 85 -8.19 3.58 11.70
CA VAL A 85 -9.22 2.87 10.92
C VAL A 85 -8.60 1.67 10.21
N LEU A 86 -7.48 1.89 9.54
CA LEU A 86 -6.77 0.83 8.82
C LEU A 86 -6.20 -0.23 9.75
N ALA A 87 -5.73 0.15 10.95
CA ALA A 87 -5.29 -0.78 11.98
C ALA A 87 -6.44 -1.69 12.47
N ALA A 88 -7.64 -1.13 12.67
CA ALA A 88 -8.82 -1.93 13.03
C ALA A 88 -9.19 -2.93 11.94
N ILE A 89 -9.19 -2.50 10.67
CA ILE A 89 -9.48 -3.35 9.50
C ILE A 89 -8.43 -4.46 9.37
N ALA A 90 -7.14 -4.10 9.47
CA ALA A 90 -6.03 -5.05 9.41
C ALA A 90 -6.08 -6.07 10.54
N GLY A 91 -6.32 -5.61 11.77
CA GLY A 91 -6.39 -6.45 12.96
C GLY A 91 -7.56 -7.42 12.96
N LEU A 92 -8.67 -7.07 12.31
CA LEU A 92 -9.82 -7.94 12.09
C LEU A 92 -9.70 -8.77 10.80
N GLU A 93 -8.59 -8.65 10.08
CA GLU A 93 -8.29 -9.36 8.84
C GLU A 93 -9.38 -9.16 7.76
N ILE A 94 -9.96 -7.95 7.66
CA ILE A 94 -10.96 -7.61 6.64
C ILE A 94 -10.22 -7.18 5.36
N ASP A 95 -10.62 -7.72 4.21
CA ASP A 95 -9.94 -7.51 2.93
C ASP A 95 -10.70 -6.53 2.02
N ASN A 96 -12.04 -6.52 2.10
CA ASN A 96 -12.88 -5.80 1.15
C ASN A 96 -13.92 -4.96 1.87
N MET A 97 -13.87 -3.64 1.68
CA MET A 97 -14.80 -2.70 2.30
C MET A 97 -14.83 -1.36 1.57
N ARG A 98 -16.00 -0.76 1.49
CA ARG A 98 -16.20 0.64 1.10
C ARG A 98 -16.40 1.49 2.34
N ILE A 99 -15.68 2.59 2.46
CA ILE A 99 -15.68 3.48 3.63
C ILE A 99 -16.12 4.87 3.17
N GLU A 100 -17.25 5.34 3.66
CA GLU A 100 -17.79 6.66 3.33
C GLU A 100 -17.56 7.62 4.51
N LEU A 101 -17.07 8.83 4.20
CA LEU A 101 -16.81 9.90 5.16
C LEU A 101 -17.53 11.18 4.73
N ASN A 102 -18.23 11.83 5.64
CA ASN A 102 -18.86 13.14 5.41
C ASN A 102 -18.01 14.32 5.89
N ALA A 103 -16.73 14.08 6.20
CA ALA A 103 -15.78 15.07 6.69
C ALA A 103 -14.34 14.68 6.28
N PRO A 104 -13.36 15.62 6.35
CA PRO A 104 -11.98 15.33 5.93
C PRO A 104 -11.22 14.32 6.79
N GLU A 105 -11.72 14.00 7.97
CA GLU A 105 -11.01 13.18 8.96
C GLU A 105 -11.97 12.20 9.62
N PRO A 106 -11.60 10.93 9.84
CA PRO A 106 -12.39 10.00 10.66
C PRO A 106 -12.57 10.52 12.10
N PRO A 107 -13.62 10.09 12.82
CA PRO A 107 -13.72 10.36 14.25
C PRO A 107 -12.51 9.84 15.03
N VAL A 108 -11.95 10.64 15.94
CA VAL A 108 -10.81 10.20 16.78
C VAL A 108 -11.21 9.13 17.81
N GLY A 109 -12.47 9.07 18.16
CA GLY A 109 -12.94 8.17 19.22
C GLY A 109 -12.27 8.44 20.55
N ASP A 110 -11.71 7.39 21.12
CA ASP A 110 -10.91 7.44 22.36
C ASP A 110 -9.39 7.50 22.08
N GLY A 111 -9.00 7.82 20.84
CA GLY A 111 -7.59 7.90 20.42
C GLY A 111 -6.92 6.55 20.13
N SER A 112 -7.68 5.47 20.12
CA SER A 112 -7.24 4.12 19.80
C SER A 112 -7.99 3.56 18.58
N ALA A 113 -7.70 2.32 18.18
CA ALA A 113 -8.48 1.63 17.15
C ALA A 113 -9.74 0.93 17.69
N MET A 114 -9.89 0.86 19.02
CA MET A 114 -10.97 0.08 19.66
C MET A 114 -12.40 0.52 19.29
N PRO A 115 -12.72 1.81 19.13
CA PRO A 115 -14.04 2.23 18.68
C PRO A 115 -14.42 1.66 17.31
N PHE A 116 -13.47 1.62 16.37
CA PHE A 116 -13.67 1.03 15.04
C PHE A 116 -13.79 -0.48 15.09
N VAL A 117 -12.98 -1.16 15.93
CA VAL A 117 -13.08 -2.61 16.16
C VAL A 117 -14.48 -2.97 16.64
N ASN A 118 -15.01 -2.25 17.65
CA ASN A 118 -16.33 -2.51 18.20
C ASN A 118 -17.43 -2.40 17.13
N VAL A 119 -17.40 -1.31 16.36
CA VAL A 119 -18.37 -1.07 15.29
C VAL A 119 -18.29 -2.14 14.20
N LEU A 120 -17.09 -2.50 13.76
CA LEU A 120 -16.89 -3.54 12.73
C LEU A 120 -17.30 -4.93 13.22
N MET A 121 -17.09 -5.25 14.49
CA MET A 121 -17.57 -6.51 15.08
C MET A 121 -19.09 -6.55 15.19
N GLU A 122 -19.73 -5.41 15.52
CA GLU A 122 -21.19 -5.27 15.53
C GLU A 122 -21.79 -5.46 14.12
N ALA A 123 -21.13 -4.95 13.07
CA ALA A 123 -21.53 -5.18 11.69
C ALA A 123 -21.49 -6.67 11.27
N GLY A 124 -20.76 -7.49 12.02
CA GLY A 124 -20.48 -8.91 11.71
C GLY A 124 -19.46 -9.07 10.57
N ILE A 125 -18.52 -9.98 10.75
CA ILE A 125 -17.48 -10.28 9.75
C ILE A 125 -17.83 -11.57 9.04
N VAL A 126 -17.81 -11.59 7.70
CA VAL A 126 -18.16 -12.74 6.89
C VAL A 126 -17.03 -13.13 5.93
N GLU A 127 -16.83 -14.42 5.75
CA GLU A 127 -15.89 -14.95 4.75
C GLU A 127 -16.52 -14.91 3.35
N GLN A 128 -15.67 -14.65 2.35
CA GLN A 128 -16.01 -14.63 0.93
C GLN A 128 -15.44 -15.90 0.24
N ASN A 129 -15.71 -16.09 -1.06
CA ASN A 129 -15.26 -17.33 -1.75
C ASN A 129 -13.79 -17.28 -2.15
N GLU A 130 -13.28 -16.09 -2.47
CA GLU A 130 -11.89 -15.89 -2.91
C GLU A 130 -10.88 -16.07 -1.77
N THR A 131 -9.69 -16.54 -2.09
CA THR A 131 -8.58 -16.69 -1.16
C THR A 131 -7.80 -15.39 -0.99
N LYS A 132 -7.17 -15.21 0.17
CA LYS A 132 -6.28 -14.06 0.41
C LYS A 132 -5.00 -14.17 -0.42
N ASN A 133 -4.61 -13.05 -1.01
CA ASN A 133 -3.34 -12.92 -1.71
C ASN A 133 -2.29 -12.30 -0.78
N TYR A 134 -1.37 -13.11 -0.28
CA TYR A 134 -0.33 -12.66 0.66
C TYR A 134 0.90 -12.10 -0.05
N LEU A 135 1.45 -11.00 0.49
CA LEU A 135 2.87 -10.69 0.34
C LEU A 135 3.67 -11.66 1.21
N VAL A 136 4.40 -12.59 0.60
CA VAL A 136 5.27 -13.53 1.31
C VAL A 136 6.68 -12.99 1.30
N ILE A 137 7.23 -12.70 2.48
CA ILE A 137 8.63 -12.27 2.61
C ILE A 137 9.53 -13.49 2.43
N GLN A 138 10.23 -13.57 1.31
CA GLN A 138 11.17 -14.64 0.99
C GLN A 138 12.61 -14.25 1.34
N ASP A 139 12.97 -13.01 1.07
CA ASP A 139 14.26 -12.41 1.40
C ASP A 139 14.04 -11.19 2.30
N SER A 140 15.05 -10.86 3.10
CA SER A 140 14.97 -9.73 4.03
C SER A 140 14.86 -8.39 3.28
N ILE A 141 13.89 -7.57 3.67
CA ILE A 141 13.69 -6.22 3.13
C ILE A 141 14.07 -5.22 4.20
N TYR A 142 15.01 -4.32 3.89
CA TYR A 142 15.56 -3.35 4.83
C TYR A 142 15.16 -1.93 4.46
N PHE A 143 14.91 -1.12 5.50
CA PHE A 143 14.81 0.33 5.43
C PHE A 143 15.65 0.92 6.57
N HIS A 144 16.56 1.82 6.26
CA HIS A 144 17.41 2.52 7.20
C HIS A 144 17.38 4.02 6.92
N ASP A 145 17.22 4.81 7.98
CA ASP A 145 17.36 6.27 7.95
C ASP A 145 18.38 6.68 9.03
N GLU A 146 19.63 6.90 8.61
CA GLU A 146 20.72 7.24 9.49
C GLU A 146 20.47 8.55 10.25
N LYS A 147 19.88 9.56 9.58
CA LYS A 147 19.64 10.88 10.18
C LYS A 147 18.66 10.81 11.34
N ARG A 148 17.62 10.02 11.22
CA ARG A 148 16.58 9.81 12.24
C ARG A 148 16.89 8.63 13.15
N GLY A 149 17.89 7.80 12.82
CA GLY A 149 18.25 6.57 13.53
C GLY A 149 17.11 5.55 13.52
N ILE A 150 16.47 5.38 12.38
CA ILE A 150 15.33 4.48 12.19
C ILE A 150 15.79 3.25 11.42
N ASP A 151 15.44 2.07 11.94
CA ASP A 151 15.71 0.78 11.31
C ASP A 151 14.42 -0.03 11.23
N LEU A 152 14.01 -0.40 10.02
CA LEU A 152 12.88 -1.28 9.79
C LEU A 152 13.35 -2.46 8.94
N VAL A 153 12.95 -3.68 9.32
CA VAL A 153 13.28 -4.87 8.56
C VAL A 153 12.11 -5.85 8.53
N ALA A 154 11.83 -6.39 7.35
CA ALA A 154 10.94 -7.53 7.18
C ALA A 154 11.77 -8.78 6.95
N LEU A 155 11.50 -9.82 7.71
CA LEU A 155 12.19 -11.11 7.70
C LEU A 155 11.23 -12.23 7.27
N PRO A 156 11.73 -13.30 6.62
CA PRO A 156 10.91 -14.47 6.28
C PRO A 156 10.25 -15.11 7.50
N LEU A 157 8.94 -15.31 7.42
CA LEU A 157 8.14 -16.05 8.39
C LEU A 157 6.81 -16.45 7.73
N ASP A 158 6.30 -17.65 8.02
CA ASP A 158 5.01 -18.12 7.49
C ASP A 158 3.78 -17.52 8.20
N ASP A 159 4.00 -16.70 9.21
CA ASP A 159 3.00 -15.98 10.00
C ASP A 159 3.26 -14.47 9.91
N PHE A 160 2.36 -13.66 10.49
CA PHE A 160 2.56 -12.21 10.57
C PHE A 160 2.88 -11.79 12.01
N ARG A 161 4.00 -11.07 12.18
CA ARG A 161 4.43 -10.53 13.46
C ARG A 161 5.03 -9.14 13.31
N ILE A 162 4.80 -8.29 14.32
CA ILE A 162 5.48 -6.99 14.45
C ILE A 162 6.13 -6.90 15.82
N THR A 163 7.39 -6.50 15.88
CA THR A 163 8.06 -6.07 17.11
C THR A 163 8.59 -4.67 16.91
N ALA A 164 8.22 -3.73 17.77
CA ALA A 164 8.67 -2.36 17.72
C ALA A 164 9.35 -1.94 19.03
N MET A 165 10.44 -1.22 18.87
CA MET A 165 11.10 -0.47 19.95
C MET A 165 10.95 1.02 19.67
N ILE A 166 10.52 1.78 20.66
CA ILE A 166 10.48 3.24 20.64
C ILE A 166 11.54 3.80 21.58
N ASP A 167 12.19 4.87 21.14
CA ASP A 167 13.15 5.64 21.93
C ASP A 167 13.23 7.05 21.36
N TYR A 168 12.58 7.96 22.04
CA TYR A 168 12.53 9.37 21.64
C TYR A 168 13.72 10.17 22.19
N LYS A 169 14.68 9.51 22.87
CA LYS A 169 15.78 10.14 23.61
C LYS A 169 15.27 11.17 24.63
N ASN A 170 14.07 10.94 25.13
CA ASN A 170 13.40 11.79 26.11
C ASN A 170 13.25 11.01 27.42
N PRO A 171 13.87 11.50 28.54
CA PRO A 171 13.82 10.81 29.82
C PRO A 171 12.41 10.59 30.39
N ALA A 172 11.46 11.45 30.06
CA ALA A 172 10.07 11.32 30.51
C ALA A 172 9.36 10.05 30.01
N LEU A 173 9.75 9.53 28.83
CA LEU A 173 9.21 8.29 28.30
C LEU A 173 10.18 7.11 28.42
N GLY A 174 11.48 7.37 28.22
CA GLY A 174 12.51 6.33 28.11
C GLY A 174 12.37 5.48 26.86
N SER A 175 13.01 4.32 26.87
CA SER A 175 12.88 3.31 25.81
C SER A 175 11.81 2.29 26.19
N GLN A 176 10.92 1.97 25.26
CA GLN A 176 9.90 0.95 25.44
C GLN A 176 9.86 0.02 24.21
N HIS A 177 9.37 -1.19 24.40
CA HIS A 177 9.14 -2.14 23.30
C HIS A 177 7.81 -2.86 23.46
N SER A 178 7.28 -3.34 22.34
CA SER A 178 6.11 -4.19 22.28
C SER A 178 6.17 -5.10 21.07
N GLY A 179 5.50 -6.26 21.13
CA GLY A 179 5.43 -7.22 20.04
C GLY A 179 4.03 -7.80 19.88
N LEU A 180 3.51 -7.77 18.67
CA LEU A 180 2.29 -8.44 18.24
C LEU A 180 2.69 -9.74 17.53
N PHE A 181 2.38 -10.88 18.11
CA PHE A 181 2.77 -12.20 17.62
C PHE A 181 1.62 -12.97 16.97
N SER A 182 0.38 -12.57 17.22
CA SER A 182 -0.82 -13.15 16.61
C SER A 182 -1.93 -12.11 16.52
N LEU A 183 -2.31 -11.73 15.29
CA LEU A 183 -3.43 -10.81 15.07
C LEU A 183 -4.72 -11.32 15.72
N GLU A 184 -5.05 -12.57 15.48
CA GLU A 184 -6.30 -13.20 15.95
C GLU A 184 -6.42 -13.24 17.48
N LYS A 185 -5.30 -13.49 18.18
CA LYS A 185 -5.33 -13.71 19.65
C LYS A 185 -5.09 -12.46 20.46
N GLU A 186 -4.27 -11.53 19.93
CA GLU A 186 -3.72 -10.44 20.74
C GLU A 186 -4.24 -9.06 20.33
N PHE A 187 -4.57 -8.85 19.05
CA PHE A 187 -4.86 -7.52 18.53
C PHE A 187 -5.95 -6.80 19.32
N ILE A 188 -7.12 -7.43 19.48
CA ILE A 188 -8.29 -6.80 20.10
C ILE A 188 -8.03 -6.44 21.58
N ALA A 189 -7.40 -7.34 22.33
CA ALA A 189 -7.22 -7.16 23.77
C ALA A 189 -5.97 -6.31 24.12
N GLU A 190 -4.90 -6.42 23.32
CA GLU A 190 -3.59 -5.94 23.69
C GLU A 190 -3.12 -4.70 22.92
N PHE A 191 -3.65 -4.49 21.70
CA PHE A 191 -3.19 -3.41 20.82
C PHE A 191 -4.29 -2.43 20.43
N ALA A 192 -5.46 -2.91 20.03
CA ALA A 192 -6.56 -2.04 19.62
C ALA A 192 -6.94 -0.96 20.66
N PRO A 193 -6.85 -1.22 22.00
CA PRO A 193 -7.14 -0.20 23.01
C PRO A 193 -6.00 0.81 23.25
N ALA A 194 -4.81 0.63 22.69
CA ALA A 194 -3.68 1.54 22.95
C ALA A 194 -3.91 2.92 22.32
N ARG A 195 -3.92 3.97 23.13
CA ARG A 195 -4.20 5.35 22.71
C ARG A 195 -2.97 6.02 22.14
N THR A 196 -3.24 6.98 21.24
CA THR A 196 -2.24 7.91 20.74
C THR A 196 -1.65 8.74 21.89
N PHE A 197 -0.42 9.20 21.71
CA PHE A 197 0.29 10.00 22.69
C PHE A 197 1.11 11.12 22.05
N CYS A 198 1.39 12.14 22.82
CA CYS A 198 2.31 13.22 22.45
C CYS A 198 3.08 13.72 23.67
N PHE A 199 4.15 14.46 23.45
CA PHE A 199 4.85 15.18 24.50
C PHE A 199 4.20 16.55 24.76
N LEU A 200 4.33 17.04 25.99
CA LEU A 200 3.73 18.31 26.39
C LEU A 200 4.23 19.50 25.56
N HIS A 201 5.53 19.51 25.22
CA HIS A 201 6.09 20.55 24.32
C HIS A 201 5.49 20.52 22.92
N GLU A 202 5.01 19.38 22.47
CA GLU A 202 4.38 19.23 21.14
C GLU A 202 2.96 19.74 21.15
N VAL A 203 2.24 19.65 22.29
CA VAL A 203 0.86 20.14 22.42
C VAL A 203 0.77 21.63 22.11
N GLU A 204 1.65 22.45 22.65
CA GLU A 204 1.65 23.90 22.37
C GLU A 204 1.88 24.19 20.89
N MET A 205 2.85 23.49 20.28
CA MET A 205 3.15 23.63 18.85
C MET A 205 1.96 23.23 17.97
N LEU A 206 1.25 22.14 18.31
CA LEU A 206 0.08 21.68 17.58
C LEU A 206 -1.09 22.68 17.67
N ILE A 207 -1.27 23.30 18.85
CA ILE A 207 -2.28 24.34 19.05
C ILE A 207 -1.95 25.58 18.19
N ASP A 208 -0.68 26.02 18.15
CA ASP A 208 -0.23 27.16 17.33
C ASP A 208 -0.44 26.94 15.85
N GLN A 209 -0.38 25.69 15.42
CA GLN A 209 -0.65 25.26 14.05
C GLN A 209 -2.14 25.06 13.77
N ASN A 210 -3.04 25.40 14.73
CA ASN A 210 -4.47 25.25 14.61
C ASN A 210 -4.95 23.79 14.43
N LEU A 211 -4.15 22.83 14.97
CA LEU A 211 -4.42 21.40 15.02
C LEU A 211 -5.03 20.98 16.37
N ILE A 212 -5.29 19.69 16.54
CA ILE A 212 -5.82 19.03 17.74
C ILE A 212 -7.07 19.67 18.34
N LYS A 213 -7.94 20.28 17.54
CA LYS A 213 -9.19 20.92 17.98
C LYS A 213 -10.17 19.96 18.66
N GLY A 214 -10.09 18.67 18.33
CA GLY A 214 -10.84 17.58 18.95
C GLY A 214 -10.06 16.85 20.06
N GLY A 215 -8.83 17.29 20.35
CA GLY A 215 -7.97 16.68 21.37
C GLY A 215 -8.49 16.86 22.79
N THR A 216 -8.40 15.82 23.60
CA THR A 216 -8.74 15.80 25.02
C THR A 216 -7.88 14.78 25.75
N LEU A 217 -7.80 14.85 27.07
CA LEU A 217 -7.11 13.84 27.88
C LEU A 217 -7.77 12.44 27.83
N ASN A 218 -9.00 12.35 27.28
CA ASN A 218 -9.68 11.08 27.10
C ASN A 218 -9.23 10.34 25.80
N ASN A 219 -8.74 11.10 24.82
CA ASN A 219 -8.37 10.54 23.53
C ASN A 219 -6.87 10.66 23.15
N ALA A 220 -6.06 11.22 24.05
CA ALA A 220 -4.62 11.25 23.90
C ALA A 220 -3.92 11.18 25.26
N VAL A 221 -2.80 10.48 25.31
CA VAL A 221 -1.91 10.47 26.48
C VAL A 221 -0.87 11.56 26.30
N VAL A 222 -0.80 12.52 27.25
CA VAL A 222 0.18 13.62 27.20
C VAL A 222 1.30 13.33 28.21
N ILE A 223 2.52 13.16 27.71
CA ILE A 223 3.72 12.89 28.49
C ILE A 223 4.40 14.21 28.83
N CYS A 224 4.57 14.48 30.13
CA CYS A 224 5.15 15.73 30.59
C CYS A 224 6.69 15.68 30.56
N ASP A 225 7.24 16.32 29.56
CA ASP A 225 8.70 16.48 29.38
C ASP A 225 9.18 17.92 29.64
N LYS A 226 8.26 18.79 30.04
CA LYS A 226 8.48 20.16 30.52
C LYS A 226 7.80 20.38 31.86
N THR A 227 8.27 21.36 32.60
CA THR A 227 7.58 21.86 33.79
C THR A 227 6.41 22.76 33.39
N LEU A 228 5.44 22.96 34.29
CA LEU A 228 4.31 23.86 34.03
C LEU A 228 4.73 25.34 33.88
N GLU A 229 5.85 25.74 34.52
CA GLU A 229 6.41 27.08 34.38
C GLU A 229 6.92 27.37 32.96
N GLU A 230 7.22 26.31 32.18
CA GLU A 230 7.74 26.42 30.81
C GLU A 230 6.63 26.41 29.73
N ILE A 231 5.35 26.34 30.15
CA ILE A 231 4.19 26.22 29.23
C ILE A 231 3.11 27.24 29.55
N ASP A 232 2.26 27.52 28.55
CA ASP A 232 1.04 28.31 28.75
C ASP A 232 -0.10 27.41 29.25
N GLU A 233 -0.25 27.28 30.58
CA GLU A 233 -1.29 26.47 31.19
C GLU A 233 -2.69 26.81 30.72
N LYS A 234 -3.00 28.11 30.55
CA LYS A 234 -4.33 28.54 30.08
C LYS A 234 -4.62 28.03 28.68
N LYS A 235 -3.63 28.16 27.80
CA LYS A 235 -3.72 27.68 26.42
C LYS A 235 -3.96 26.17 26.34
N ILE A 236 -3.23 25.38 27.15
CA ILE A 236 -3.39 23.92 27.24
C ILE A 236 -4.74 23.54 27.81
N ARG A 237 -5.15 24.19 28.91
CA ARG A 237 -6.46 23.96 29.56
C ARG A 237 -7.62 24.16 28.58
N ASP A 238 -7.63 25.32 27.91
CA ASP A 238 -8.69 25.68 26.98
C ASP A 238 -8.73 24.73 25.77
N SER A 239 -7.58 24.39 25.21
CA SER A 239 -7.46 23.55 24.02
C SER A 239 -7.81 22.09 24.26
N LEU A 240 -7.33 21.51 25.36
CA LEU A 240 -7.62 20.13 25.75
C LEU A 240 -8.93 19.99 26.56
N LYS A 241 -9.67 21.10 26.76
CA LYS A 241 -10.95 21.14 27.46
C LYS A 241 -10.85 20.57 28.87
N ILE A 242 -9.77 20.90 29.60
CA ILE A 242 -9.51 20.41 30.94
C ILE A 242 -10.38 21.18 31.94
N ASN A 243 -11.22 20.45 32.69
CA ASN A 243 -11.98 21.02 33.78
C ASN A 243 -11.13 21.04 35.06
N GLY A 244 -10.77 22.23 35.55
CA GLY A 244 -9.94 22.41 36.73
C GLY A 244 -8.48 22.79 36.42
N ASP A 245 -7.59 22.49 37.35
CA ASP A 245 -6.18 22.83 37.25
C ASP A 245 -5.42 21.87 36.31
N VAL A 246 -4.39 22.40 35.65
CA VAL A 246 -3.45 21.63 34.86
C VAL A 246 -2.27 21.32 35.75
N PHE A 247 -1.87 20.07 35.86
CA PHE A 247 -0.72 19.68 36.69
C PHE A 247 0.01 18.46 36.10
N VAL A 248 1.28 18.36 36.42
CA VAL A 248 2.09 17.18 36.10
C VAL A 248 1.81 16.13 37.16
N GLY A 249 1.34 14.98 36.74
CA GLY A 249 1.06 13.85 37.61
C GLY A 249 2.33 13.21 38.16
N GLU A 250 2.23 12.52 39.31
CA GLU A 250 3.34 11.73 39.88
C GLU A 250 3.86 10.64 38.93
N ASN A 251 3.00 10.20 38.00
CA ASN A 251 3.32 9.24 36.95
C ASN A 251 4.00 9.87 35.71
N GLY A 252 4.29 11.17 35.71
CA GLY A 252 4.89 11.90 34.59
C GLY A 252 3.90 12.23 33.46
N LEU A 253 2.61 12.03 33.67
CA LEU A 253 1.56 12.31 32.69
C LEU A 253 0.71 13.50 33.13
N LEU A 254 0.17 14.23 32.14
CA LEU A 254 -0.68 15.38 32.41
C LEU A 254 -1.95 14.93 33.13
N ASN A 255 -2.25 15.64 34.24
CA ASN A 255 -3.40 15.41 35.10
C ASN A 255 -3.58 13.95 35.57
N ASN A 256 -2.48 13.26 35.89
CA ASN A 256 -2.47 11.86 36.31
C ASN A 256 -3.26 10.92 35.40
N THR A 257 -3.22 11.13 34.10
CA THR A 257 -3.86 10.23 33.13
C THR A 257 -3.41 8.78 33.37
N ASN A 258 -4.36 7.86 33.52
CA ASN A 258 -4.04 6.45 33.70
C ASN A 258 -3.73 5.80 32.35
N LEU A 259 -2.60 5.11 32.26
CA LEU A 259 -2.27 4.25 31.14
C LEU A 259 -3.12 2.97 31.15
N ARG A 260 -3.58 2.54 30.00
CA ARG A 260 -4.25 1.23 29.82
C ARG A 260 -3.26 0.07 29.91
N PHE A 261 -2.01 0.32 29.50
CA PHE A 261 -0.89 -0.62 29.55
C PHE A 261 0.38 0.10 30.01
N LYS A 262 1.27 -0.55 30.76
CA LYS A 262 2.54 0.05 31.19
C LYS A 262 3.40 0.58 30.03
N ASN A 263 3.31 -0.09 28.86
CA ASN A 263 4.00 0.28 27.63
C ASN A 263 3.00 0.72 26.55
N GLU A 264 1.94 1.45 26.93
CA GLU A 264 0.88 1.90 26.01
C GLU A 264 1.45 2.66 24.80
N PRO A 265 2.44 3.58 24.94
CA PRO A 265 3.06 4.24 23.81
C PRO A 265 3.71 3.29 22.80
N ALA A 266 4.41 2.25 23.26
CA ALA A 266 5.01 1.27 22.37
C ALA A 266 3.96 0.40 21.66
N ARG A 267 2.88 0.04 22.37
CA ARG A 267 1.73 -0.69 21.76
C ARG A 267 1.04 0.16 20.71
N HIS A 268 0.84 1.44 20.97
CA HIS A 268 0.28 2.35 19.99
C HIS A 268 1.15 2.45 18.72
N LYS A 269 2.48 2.48 18.87
CA LYS A 269 3.37 2.47 17.70
C LYS A 269 3.32 1.16 16.88
N VAL A 270 3.03 0.03 17.51
CA VAL A 270 2.73 -1.23 16.78
C VAL A 270 1.38 -1.12 16.04
N LEU A 271 0.37 -0.51 16.67
CA LEU A 271 -0.93 -0.24 16.07
C LEU A 271 -0.80 0.68 14.85
N ASP A 272 -0.10 1.82 14.97
CA ASP A 272 0.20 2.74 13.87
C ASP A 272 0.87 2.00 12.72
N MET A 273 1.89 1.22 13.03
CA MET A 273 2.63 0.47 12.03
C MET A 273 1.75 -0.57 11.31
N LEU A 274 0.83 -1.22 12.03
CA LEU A 274 -0.12 -2.16 11.44
C LEU A 274 -1.04 -1.45 10.42
N GLY A 275 -1.55 -0.26 10.78
CA GLY A 275 -2.38 0.57 9.89
C GLY A 275 -1.62 1.08 8.67
N ASP A 276 -0.40 1.58 8.86
CA ASP A 276 0.45 2.08 7.78
C ASP A 276 0.88 0.97 6.81
N LEU A 277 1.25 -0.21 7.31
CA LEU A 277 1.62 -1.36 6.48
C LEU A 277 0.43 -1.99 5.76
N PHE A 278 -0.80 -1.78 6.24
CA PHE A 278 -2.00 -2.22 5.53
C PHE A 278 -2.12 -1.59 4.14
N LEU A 279 -1.56 -0.39 3.94
CA LEU A 279 -1.51 0.33 2.66
C LEU A 279 -0.65 -0.38 1.57
N ILE A 280 0.04 -1.45 1.90
CA ILE A 280 0.65 -2.35 0.90
C ILE A 280 -0.44 -2.94 -0.01
N GLY A 281 -1.68 -3.09 0.50
CA GLY A 281 -2.81 -3.65 -0.22
C GLY A 281 -2.80 -5.17 -0.28
N ALA A 282 -2.08 -5.81 0.64
CA ALA A 282 -2.05 -7.26 0.81
C ALA A 282 -1.68 -7.62 2.25
N PRO A 283 -2.25 -8.69 2.82
CA PRO A 283 -1.79 -9.24 4.07
C PRO A 283 -0.37 -9.80 3.94
N ILE A 284 0.42 -9.67 4.99
CA ILE A 284 1.85 -10.03 5.00
C ILE A 284 2.03 -11.39 5.66
N LYS A 285 2.94 -12.21 5.10
CA LYS A 285 3.60 -13.32 5.78
C LYS A 285 5.06 -12.96 5.97
N GLY A 286 5.41 -12.62 7.20
CA GLY A 286 6.75 -12.16 7.57
C GLY A 286 6.78 -11.58 8.98
N GLN A 287 7.97 -11.46 9.54
CA GLN A 287 8.21 -10.76 10.79
C GLN A 287 8.77 -9.37 10.51
N ILE A 288 8.14 -8.36 11.08
CA ILE A 288 8.59 -6.98 11.02
C ILE A 288 9.28 -6.62 12.34
N LEU A 289 10.53 -6.15 12.25
CA LEU A 289 11.28 -5.60 13.37
C LEU A 289 11.47 -4.10 13.11
N ALA A 290 11.11 -3.26 14.08
CA ALA A 290 11.10 -1.82 13.93
C ALA A 290 11.80 -1.13 15.09
N GLY A 291 12.88 -0.42 14.79
CA GLY A 291 13.54 0.51 15.69
C GLY A 291 13.09 1.94 15.39
N ARG A 292 12.42 2.59 16.34
CA ARG A 292 11.93 3.99 16.26
C ARG A 292 11.01 4.24 15.05
N PRO A 293 9.96 3.42 14.84
CA PRO A 293 9.03 3.60 13.71
C PRO A 293 8.25 4.91 13.84
N GLY A 294 7.84 5.46 12.70
CA GLY A 294 6.95 6.60 12.58
C GLY A 294 6.28 6.61 11.21
N HIS A 295 5.15 7.33 11.05
CA HIS A 295 4.34 7.25 9.84
C HIS A 295 5.15 7.42 8.55
N LYS A 296 5.99 8.44 8.45
CA LYS A 296 6.83 8.66 7.27
C LYS A 296 7.72 7.46 6.93
N SER A 297 8.43 6.91 7.90
CA SER A 297 9.30 5.74 7.69
C SER A 297 8.50 4.47 7.40
N ASN A 298 7.35 4.29 8.06
CA ASN A 298 6.45 3.17 7.82
C ASN A 298 5.93 3.20 6.38
N ILE A 299 5.52 4.37 5.88
CA ILE A 299 5.04 4.55 4.50
C ILE A 299 6.15 4.31 3.48
N GLU A 300 7.36 4.84 3.70
CA GLU A 300 8.49 4.57 2.81
C GLU A 300 8.84 3.08 2.78
N PHE A 301 8.76 2.41 3.93
CA PHE A 301 8.94 0.96 4.03
C PHE A 301 7.81 0.19 3.33
N ALA A 302 6.55 0.61 3.52
CA ALA A 302 5.39 0.04 2.85
C ALA A 302 5.49 0.16 1.31
N ARG A 303 6.00 1.29 0.78
CA ARG A 303 6.27 1.46 -0.65
C ARG A 303 7.28 0.42 -1.18
N ARG A 304 8.37 0.15 -0.44
CA ARG A 304 9.32 -0.90 -0.81
C ARG A 304 8.66 -2.28 -0.82
N MET A 305 7.92 -2.60 0.24
CA MET A 305 7.22 -3.89 0.36
C MET A 305 6.15 -4.07 -0.73
N ARG A 306 5.43 -3.00 -1.10
CA ARG A 306 4.45 -3.04 -2.18
C ARG A 306 5.11 -3.34 -3.55
N ASN A 307 6.26 -2.78 -3.82
CA ASN A 307 7.02 -3.12 -5.03
C ASN A 307 7.36 -4.62 -5.08
N PHE A 308 7.77 -5.21 -3.96
CA PHE A 308 7.98 -6.66 -3.86
C PHE A 308 6.70 -7.45 -4.09
N TYR A 309 5.58 -7.00 -3.50
CA TYR A 309 4.27 -7.63 -3.71
C TYR A 309 3.86 -7.62 -5.18
N GLN A 310 3.98 -6.49 -5.86
CA GLN A 310 3.67 -6.36 -7.29
C GLN A 310 4.52 -7.31 -8.13
N LYS A 311 5.83 -7.42 -7.85
CA LYS A 311 6.71 -8.40 -8.49
C LYS A 311 6.24 -9.85 -8.26
N GLN A 312 5.91 -10.20 -7.03
CA GLN A 312 5.40 -11.53 -6.72
C GLN A 312 4.11 -11.85 -7.46
N GLN A 313 3.18 -10.89 -7.58
CA GLN A 313 1.94 -11.08 -8.33
C GLN A 313 2.20 -11.33 -9.81
N LEU A 314 3.07 -10.54 -10.43
CA LEU A 314 3.50 -10.75 -11.82
C LEU A 314 4.15 -12.13 -12.00
N THR A 315 5.10 -12.47 -11.13
CA THR A 315 5.77 -13.77 -11.18
C THR A 315 4.78 -14.92 -11.04
N ARG A 316 3.84 -14.86 -10.08
CA ARG A 316 2.79 -15.90 -9.89
C ARG A 316 1.87 -16.00 -11.09
N LYS A 317 1.46 -14.86 -11.65
CA LYS A 317 0.62 -14.82 -12.85
C LYS A 317 1.28 -15.60 -13.99
N TYR A 318 2.57 -15.36 -14.24
CA TYR A 318 3.28 -15.96 -15.37
C TYR A 318 3.87 -17.33 -15.08
N GLN A 319 4.28 -17.66 -13.87
CA GLN A 319 4.65 -19.03 -13.49
C GLN A 319 3.48 -20.01 -13.62
N ASN A 320 2.26 -19.60 -13.26
CA ASN A 320 1.08 -20.42 -13.43
C ASN A 320 0.70 -20.62 -14.91
N VAL A 321 0.96 -19.63 -15.78
CA VAL A 321 0.75 -19.73 -17.22
C VAL A 321 1.78 -20.69 -17.84
N ALA A 322 3.03 -20.64 -17.42
CA ALA A 322 4.05 -21.61 -17.86
C ALA A 322 3.68 -23.06 -17.50
N ARG A 323 2.91 -23.29 -16.43
CA ARG A 323 2.37 -24.60 -16.04
C ARG A 323 1.08 -24.99 -16.77
N ARG A 324 0.30 -24.01 -17.27
CA ARG A 324 -0.98 -24.26 -18.00
C ARG A 324 -0.81 -24.55 -19.48
N GLY A 325 0.41 -24.43 -20.01
CA GLY A 325 0.70 -24.72 -21.42
C GLY A 325 0.88 -23.44 -22.23
N THR A 326 1.65 -23.58 -23.29
CA THR A 326 1.91 -22.57 -24.31
C THR A 326 0.69 -22.48 -25.22
N VAL A 327 0.12 -21.29 -25.43
CA VAL A 327 -0.98 -21.11 -26.39
C VAL A 327 -0.45 -21.24 -27.82
N PHE A 328 0.69 -20.56 -28.11
CA PHE A 328 1.46 -20.74 -29.35
C PHE A 328 2.93 -20.93 -28.99
N ASP A 329 3.49 -22.04 -29.44
CA ASP A 329 4.92 -22.32 -29.38
C ASP A 329 5.68 -21.60 -30.50
N PHE A 330 6.99 -21.77 -30.50
CA PHE A 330 7.89 -21.12 -31.45
C PHE A 330 7.55 -21.49 -32.92
N GLU A 331 7.21 -22.74 -33.19
CA GLU A 331 6.81 -23.17 -34.54
C GLU A 331 5.52 -22.54 -34.98
N ALA A 332 4.50 -22.47 -34.12
CA ALA A 332 3.23 -21.82 -34.43
C ALA A 332 3.43 -20.31 -34.68
N ILE A 333 4.29 -19.65 -33.91
CA ILE A 333 4.64 -18.23 -34.11
C ILE A 333 5.29 -18.02 -35.49
N GLN A 334 6.21 -18.90 -35.88
CA GLN A 334 6.85 -18.83 -37.22
C GLN A 334 5.89 -19.08 -38.41
N ARG A 335 4.78 -19.78 -38.17
CA ARG A 335 3.73 -19.94 -39.22
C ARG A 335 2.86 -18.70 -39.33
N ILE A 336 2.73 -17.92 -38.29
CA ILE A 336 1.89 -16.72 -38.25
C ILE A 336 2.67 -15.47 -38.67
N LEU A 337 3.94 -15.33 -38.18
CA LEU A 337 4.79 -14.18 -38.47
C LEU A 337 5.81 -14.47 -39.56
N PRO A 338 6.09 -13.50 -40.46
CA PRO A 338 7.15 -13.65 -41.43
C PRO A 338 8.57 -13.51 -40.86
N HIS A 339 8.68 -12.96 -39.64
CA HIS A 339 9.97 -12.69 -38.97
C HIS A 339 10.75 -13.96 -38.72
N ARG A 340 12.09 -13.89 -38.85
CA ARG A 340 13.04 -14.96 -38.54
C ARG A 340 14.24 -14.44 -37.78
N TYR A 341 15.08 -15.33 -37.30
CA TYR A 341 16.37 -14.97 -36.69
C TYR A 341 17.16 -14.02 -37.64
N PRO A 342 17.77 -12.94 -37.11
CA PRO A 342 17.84 -12.54 -35.70
C PRO A 342 16.71 -11.61 -35.25
N PHE A 343 15.67 -11.40 -36.07
CA PHE A 343 14.64 -10.39 -35.87
C PHE A 343 13.29 -10.92 -35.36
N LEU A 344 13.23 -12.20 -35.00
CA LEU A 344 12.06 -12.76 -34.28
C LEU A 344 12.27 -12.58 -32.78
N LEU A 345 11.51 -11.66 -32.19
CA LEU A 345 11.68 -11.18 -30.82
C LEU A 345 10.57 -11.63 -29.86
N VAL A 346 9.92 -12.75 -30.17
CA VAL A 346 8.92 -13.41 -29.33
C VAL A 346 9.12 -14.93 -29.41
N ASP A 347 9.24 -15.59 -28.24
CA ASP A 347 9.53 -17.04 -28.18
C ASP A 347 8.27 -17.88 -27.93
N ARG A 348 7.27 -17.32 -27.24
CA ARG A 348 5.99 -17.99 -26.90
C ARG A 348 4.87 -16.99 -26.75
N ILE A 349 3.64 -17.45 -27.01
CA ILE A 349 2.42 -16.78 -26.54
C ILE A 349 1.89 -17.59 -25.37
N ILE A 350 1.71 -16.93 -24.25
CA ILE A 350 1.34 -17.53 -22.96
C ILE A 350 -0.09 -17.23 -22.54
N GLU A 351 -0.69 -16.14 -23.08
CA GLU A 351 -2.12 -15.83 -22.94
C GLU A 351 -2.64 -15.28 -24.29
N PHE A 352 -3.87 -15.65 -24.64
CA PHE A 352 -4.51 -15.19 -25.85
C PHE A 352 -6.03 -15.11 -25.69
N GLU A 353 -6.58 -13.94 -25.90
CA GLU A 353 -8.02 -13.69 -26.00
C GLU A 353 -8.29 -12.96 -27.32
N ALA A 354 -8.83 -13.69 -28.28
CA ALA A 354 -9.00 -13.20 -29.67
C ALA A 354 -9.70 -11.84 -29.71
N GLY A 355 -9.06 -10.88 -30.38
CA GLY A 355 -9.59 -9.52 -30.54
C GLY A 355 -9.63 -8.66 -29.28
N LYS A 356 -9.01 -9.08 -28.19
CA LYS A 356 -8.96 -8.31 -26.95
C LYS A 356 -7.54 -8.14 -26.41
N ARG A 357 -6.86 -9.22 -26.08
CA ARG A 357 -5.53 -9.18 -25.45
C ARG A 357 -4.66 -10.37 -25.81
N ILE A 358 -3.36 -10.15 -25.73
CA ILE A 358 -2.34 -11.17 -25.95
C ILE A 358 -1.14 -10.93 -25.06
N THR A 359 -0.53 -12.01 -24.57
CA THR A 359 0.70 -11.94 -23.79
C THR A 359 1.79 -12.81 -24.43
N GLY A 360 2.87 -12.17 -24.85
CA GLY A 360 4.07 -12.80 -25.41
C GLY A 360 5.20 -12.88 -24.39
N LEU A 361 6.12 -13.82 -24.62
CA LEU A 361 7.32 -14.03 -23.82
C LEU A 361 8.56 -14.07 -24.73
N LYS A 362 9.63 -13.36 -24.34
CA LYS A 362 10.96 -13.42 -24.93
C LYS A 362 12.01 -13.71 -23.86
N ASN A 363 12.79 -14.75 -24.06
CA ASN A 363 14.00 -15.00 -23.28
C ASN A 363 15.17 -14.26 -23.94
N VAL A 364 15.74 -13.29 -23.25
CA VAL A 364 16.88 -12.51 -23.75
C VAL A 364 18.16 -13.23 -23.39
N THR A 365 18.77 -13.88 -24.37
CA THR A 365 20.01 -14.66 -24.15
C THR A 365 21.25 -13.82 -24.43
N GLY A 366 22.39 -14.25 -23.89
CA GLY A 366 23.69 -13.59 -24.18
C GLY A 366 24.14 -13.71 -25.63
N ASN A 367 23.49 -14.54 -26.44
CA ASN A 367 23.81 -14.79 -27.86
C ASN A 367 23.04 -13.90 -28.83
N GLU A 368 22.26 -12.94 -28.34
CA GLU A 368 21.57 -12.00 -29.20
C GLU A 368 22.56 -11.07 -29.93
N GLU A 369 22.47 -10.97 -31.25
CA GLU A 369 23.42 -10.23 -32.07
C GLU A 369 23.52 -8.75 -31.73
N PHE A 370 22.46 -8.13 -31.26
CA PHE A 370 22.45 -6.72 -30.90
C PHE A 370 23.38 -6.38 -29.72
N PHE A 371 23.76 -7.36 -28.88
CA PHE A 371 24.69 -7.12 -27.78
C PHE A 371 26.14 -6.91 -28.26
N ASN A 372 26.48 -7.32 -29.50
CA ASN A 372 27.79 -7.05 -30.06
C ASN A 372 28.06 -5.55 -30.27
N GLY A 373 27.01 -4.76 -30.45
CA GLY A 373 27.08 -3.31 -30.70
C GLY A 373 26.43 -2.44 -29.63
N HIS A 374 25.53 -2.99 -28.81
CA HIS A 374 24.72 -2.17 -27.89
C HIS A 374 24.82 -2.67 -26.43
N PHE A 375 25.91 -2.44 -25.69
CA PHE A 375 27.16 -1.77 -26.04
C PHE A 375 28.34 -2.70 -25.68
N PRO A 376 29.48 -2.62 -26.34
CA PRO A 376 30.68 -3.42 -25.99
C PRO A 376 31.05 -3.21 -24.52
N GLY A 377 31.10 -4.32 -23.75
CA GLY A 377 31.40 -4.31 -22.31
C GLY A 377 30.21 -3.91 -21.39
N ASN A 378 29.09 -3.46 -21.94
CA ASN A 378 27.85 -3.15 -21.18
C ASN A 378 26.61 -3.56 -22.01
N PRO A 379 26.32 -4.85 -22.11
CA PRO A 379 25.25 -5.35 -22.96
C PRO A 379 23.88 -4.98 -22.45
N ILE A 380 23.14 -4.19 -23.21
CA ILE A 380 21.76 -3.76 -22.93
C ILE A 380 20.93 -3.98 -24.20
N MET A 381 19.74 -4.58 -24.07
CA MET A 381 18.83 -4.72 -25.21
C MET A 381 18.33 -3.34 -25.66
N PRO A 382 18.43 -3.00 -26.96
CA PRO A 382 17.90 -1.74 -27.48
C PRO A 382 16.38 -1.60 -27.19
N GLY A 383 15.96 -0.46 -26.63
CA GLY A 383 14.57 -0.22 -26.30
C GLY A 383 13.64 -0.32 -27.53
N VAL A 384 14.12 0.05 -28.71
CA VAL A 384 13.36 -0.08 -29.98
C VAL A 384 13.07 -1.54 -30.34
N LEU A 385 13.94 -2.49 -29.95
CA LEU A 385 13.70 -3.92 -30.16
C LEU A 385 12.67 -4.49 -29.16
N ILE A 386 12.54 -3.88 -27.99
CA ILE A 386 11.45 -4.21 -27.06
C ILE A 386 10.10 -3.83 -27.69
N LEU A 387 10.00 -2.64 -28.29
CA LEU A 387 8.81 -2.21 -29.00
C LEU A 387 8.50 -3.11 -30.20
N GLU A 388 9.52 -3.54 -30.92
CA GLU A 388 9.37 -4.51 -32.02
C GLU A 388 8.82 -5.85 -31.51
N GLY A 389 9.36 -6.41 -30.42
CA GLY A 389 8.82 -7.64 -29.81
C GLY A 389 7.36 -7.50 -29.35
N MET A 390 6.99 -6.33 -28.83
CA MET A 390 5.59 -5.99 -28.53
C MET A 390 4.74 -5.97 -29.80
N ALA A 391 5.23 -5.36 -30.88
CA ALA A 391 4.50 -5.30 -32.15
C ALA A 391 4.32 -6.70 -32.77
N GLN A 392 5.34 -7.54 -32.76
CA GLN A 392 5.26 -8.93 -33.20
C GLN A 392 4.23 -9.71 -32.38
N THR A 393 4.21 -9.55 -31.06
CA THR A 393 3.20 -10.15 -30.18
C THR A 393 1.80 -9.70 -30.57
N GLY A 394 1.58 -8.39 -30.77
CA GLY A 394 0.31 -7.85 -31.24
C GLY A 394 -0.06 -8.34 -32.67
N GLY A 395 0.93 -8.47 -33.53
CA GLY A 395 0.79 -8.99 -34.89
C GLY A 395 0.24 -10.42 -34.94
N ILE A 396 0.69 -11.27 -34.00
CA ILE A 396 0.16 -12.64 -33.87
C ILE A 396 -1.34 -12.61 -33.58
N MET A 397 -1.83 -11.70 -32.72
CA MET A 397 -3.25 -11.58 -32.44
C MET A 397 -4.07 -11.18 -33.64
N LEU A 398 -3.51 -10.36 -34.55
CA LEU A 398 -4.20 -9.88 -35.74
C LEU A 398 -4.19 -10.93 -36.86
N LEU A 399 -3.05 -11.58 -37.06
CA LEU A 399 -2.84 -12.51 -38.18
C LEU A 399 -3.37 -13.92 -37.89
N ASN A 400 -3.51 -14.33 -36.66
CA ASN A 400 -4.00 -15.67 -36.30
C ASN A 400 -5.39 -16.00 -36.82
N SER A 401 -6.24 -15.02 -37.15
CA SER A 401 -7.57 -15.20 -37.71
C SER A 401 -7.62 -15.10 -39.22
N GLU A 402 -6.47 -14.90 -39.87
CA GLU A 402 -6.37 -14.77 -41.33
C GLU A 402 -6.11 -16.13 -41.97
N GLU A 403 -6.68 -16.36 -43.18
CA GLU A 403 -6.55 -17.63 -43.92
C GLU A 403 -5.10 -17.89 -44.38
N ASN A 404 -4.39 -16.84 -44.82
CA ASN A 404 -2.99 -16.89 -45.26
C ASN A 404 -2.18 -15.82 -44.54
N PRO A 405 -1.81 -16.01 -43.25
CA PRO A 405 -1.12 -15.01 -42.46
C PRO A 405 0.29 -14.67 -43.02
N GLU A 406 0.96 -15.63 -43.67
CA GLU A 406 2.28 -15.47 -44.28
C GLU A 406 2.31 -14.49 -45.46
N ASP A 407 1.19 -14.25 -46.11
CA ASP A 407 1.07 -13.30 -47.24
C ASP A 407 0.84 -11.85 -46.74
N LYS A 408 0.70 -11.63 -45.44
CA LYS A 408 0.38 -10.33 -44.85
C LYS A 408 1.55 -9.77 -44.05
N ILE A 409 1.88 -8.51 -44.33
CA ILE A 409 2.91 -7.77 -43.62
C ILE A 409 2.25 -6.62 -42.85
N LEU A 410 2.57 -6.52 -41.57
CA LEU A 410 2.15 -5.42 -40.70
C LEU A 410 3.27 -4.40 -40.57
N TYR A 411 2.92 -3.13 -40.69
CA TYR A 411 3.86 -2.02 -40.54
C TYR A 411 3.48 -1.13 -39.37
N PHE A 412 4.48 -0.61 -38.68
CA PHE A 412 4.25 0.49 -37.76
C PHE A 412 3.80 1.74 -38.50
N SER A 413 2.71 2.34 -38.06
CA SER A 413 2.25 3.65 -38.50
C SER A 413 2.57 4.76 -37.52
N GLY A 414 2.80 4.45 -36.26
CA GLY A 414 3.18 5.41 -35.22
C GLY A 414 3.28 4.76 -33.86
N LEU A 415 3.97 5.46 -32.96
CA LEU A 415 4.15 5.12 -31.56
C LEU A 415 3.89 6.37 -30.70
N ASP A 416 2.99 6.25 -29.74
CA ASP A 416 2.62 7.33 -28.83
C ASP A 416 3.00 6.97 -27.39
N ASN A 417 3.39 7.95 -26.60
CA ASN A 417 3.59 7.82 -25.15
C ASN A 417 4.57 6.72 -24.71
N VAL A 418 5.64 6.48 -25.49
CA VAL A 418 6.65 5.46 -25.18
C VAL A 418 7.54 5.95 -24.03
N ARG A 419 7.76 5.08 -23.05
CA ARG A 419 8.67 5.33 -21.93
C ARG A 419 9.41 4.06 -21.57
N PHE A 420 10.74 4.15 -21.48
CA PHE A 420 11.61 3.09 -20.97
C PHE A 420 11.99 3.41 -19.52
N ARG A 421 11.76 2.46 -18.64
CA ARG A 421 11.99 2.65 -17.20
C ARG A 421 13.04 1.72 -16.63
N ARG A 422 13.29 0.60 -17.31
CA ARG A 422 14.23 -0.43 -16.89
C ARG A 422 15.09 -0.85 -18.08
N THR A 423 16.33 -1.22 -17.78
CA THR A 423 17.24 -1.86 -18.74
C THR A 423 16.96 -3.34 -18.81
N VAL A 424 17.12 -3.91 -19.99
CA VAL A 424 17.01 -5.35 -20.23
C VAL A 424 18.39 -5.89 -20.54
N LEU A 425 18.85 -6.85 -19.75
CA LEU A 425 20.20 -7.41 -19.78
C LEU A 425 20.18 -8.85 -20.32
N PRO A 426 21.34 -9.42 -20.74
CA PRO A 426 21.44 -10.85 -20.97
C PRO A 426 21.01 -11.66 -19.76
N GLY A 427 20.16 -12.68 -19.98
CA GLY A 427 19.57 -13.49 -18.94
C GLY A 427 18.18 -13.03 -18.49
N SER A 428 17.74 -11.83 -18.85
CA SER A 428 16.39 -11.34 -18.54
C SER A 428 15.30 -12.07 -19.31
N GLN A 429 14.11 -12.16 -18.69
CA GLN A 429 12.89 -12.60 -19.34
C GLN A 429 11.94 -11.43 -19.51
N LEU A 430 11.56 -11.16 -20.76
CA LEU A 430 10.57 -10.14 -21.13
C LEU A 430 9.20 -10.74 -21.28
N ILE A 431 8.19 -10.06 -20.71
CA ILE A 431 6.78 -10.34 -20.91
C ILE A 431 6.14 -9.14 -21.61
N TYR A 432 5.49 -9.36 -22.73
CA TYR A 432 4.79 -8.36 -23.53
C TYR A 432 3.28 -8.50 -23.34
N GLU A 433 2.64 -7.62 -22.59
CA GLU A 433 1.17 -7.54 -22.51
C GLU A 433 0.64 -6.51 -23.49
N LEU A 434 -0.32 -6.90 -24.34
CA LEU A 434 -0.97 -6.00 -25.30
C LEU A 434 -2.47 -6.14 -25.24
N GLU A 435 -3.15 -5.00 -25.33
CA GLU A 435 -4.60 -4.89 -25.40
C GLU A 435 -5.02 -4.14 -26.66
N LEU A 436 -6.06 -4.63 -27.33
CA LEU A 436 -6.65 -4.00 -28.50
C LEU A 436 -7.53 -2.83 -28.06
N ILE A 437 -7.13 -1.61 -28.43
CA ILE A 437 -7.91 -0.39 -28.11
C ILE A 437 -8.91 -0.08 -29.23
N LYS A 438 -8.46 -0.19 -30.50
CA LYS A 438 -9.30 0.14 -31.65
C LYS A 438 -8.82 -0.61 -32.88
N LYS A 439 -9.78 -1.20 -33.64
CA LYS A 439 -9.56 -1.83 -34.96
C LYS A 439 -10.35 -1.06 -36.03
N ARG A 440 -9.68 -0.71 -37.11
CA ARG A 440 -10.27 -0.17 -38.36
C ARG A 440 -9.93 -1.13 -39.48
N SER A 441 -10.49 -0.90 -40.69
CA SER A 441 -10.24 -1.75 -41.85
C SER A 441 -8.76 -1.91 -42.23
N THR A 442 -7.95 -0.84 -42.08
CA THR A 442 -6.54 -0.78 -42.49
C THR A 442 -5.57 -0.47 -41.36
N SER A 443 -6.04 -0.29 -40.14
CA SER A 443 -5.17 0.07 -39.01
C SER A 443 -5.70 -0.42 -37.67
N VAL A 444 -4.77 -0.67 -36.76
CA VAL A 444 -5.09 -1.13 -35.42
C VAL A 444 -4.30 -0.28 -34.40
N LYS A 445 -4.96 0.10 -33.33
CA LYS A 445 -4.31 0.73 -32.18
C LYS A 445 -4.33 -0.23 -31.00
N MET A 446 -3.16 -0.50 -30.46
CA MET A 446 -2.97 -1.30 -29.25
C MET A 446 -2.28 -0.49 -28.17
N GLN A 447 -2.56 -0.81 -26.92
CA GLN A 447 -1.78 -0.38 -25.78
C GLN A 447 -0.96 -1.57 -25.29
N GLY A 448 0.29 -1.33 -24.93
CA GLY A 448 1.16 -2.40 -24.45
C GLY A 448 2.02 -2.00 -23.27
N ARG A 449 2.42 -3.00 -22.51
CA ARG A 449 3.42 -2.92 -21.45
C ARG A 449 4.42 -4.04 -21.63
N ALA A 450 5.69 -3.77 -21.37
CA ALA A 450 6.72 -4.79 -21.29
C ALA A 450 7.26 -4.85 -19.88
N PHE A 451 7.36 -6.05 -19.34
CA PHE A 451 7.91 -6.31 -18.01
C PHE A 451 9.20 -7.11 -18.14
N VAL A 452 10.21 -6.75 -17.37
CA VAL A 452 11.47 -7.47 -17.27
C VAL A 452 11.62 -8.03 -15.86
N ASP A 453 11.82 -9.36 -15.75
CA ASP A 453 12.01 -10.06 -14.48
C ASP A 453 10.95 -9.72 -13.42
N GLY A 454 9.71 -9.48 -13.88
CA GLY A 454 8.57 -9.13 -13.04
C GLY A 454 8.40 -7.64 -12.70
N GLU A 455 9.16 -6.73 -13.34
CA GLU A 455 9.07 -5.27 -13.19
C GLU A 455 8.66 -4.53 -14.48
#